data_8bb8306e909d621cd99369218178e273
#
_entry.id   8bb8306e909d621cd99369218178e273
#
_cell.length_a   1.000
_cell.length_b   1.000
_cell.length_c   1.000
_cell.angle_alpha   90.00
_cell.angle_beta   90.00
_cell.angle_gamma   90.00
#
_symmetry.space_group_name_H-M   'P 1'
#
loop_
_entity.id
_entity.type
_entity.pdbx_description
1 polymer ?
#
loop_
_entity_poly.entity_id
_entity_poly.type
_entity_poly.pdbx_seq_one_letter_code
_entity_poly.pdbx_strand_id
1 'polypeptide(L)'
;MNKLFFIGIAAGLLACASQPDQNENLMKQIQTNEYFEFVKEKALEVVKTGFNAGDGYGEVWIRDYNTFIELSAEVFENHVLKENLMVFFRMQGDDGNIIDGFIPAEKAGGGYDYIYSELEPRYAGHKNTVETDQESSLVQSVYKYVQATGDNSILNEKAGEKTVAERLEWSMDFLMNHRHNEQYGLLWGATTADWGDVQPEHDWGVYLTDDTHYAIDIYDNAMFLIALENLMELLPEQKEKWQPVHQQIFNNCRKHLWDETNQKFIPHIYLDGSPFPDDFNENEIYYHGGTAVAIEAGLLSKNEIKTSVEKMAENVKLSGAGSIGLTMYPPYPEGFFKNEGMYPYGYQNGGDWTWFGGRMIQQLIKNDFAVEAYEHMQPMVKRVKDNDGFFEWYTVNNEPKGSGTFRGSAGVLWKAIQLFEKFTKENNQQ
;
A
#
# COMPACT_ATOMS: atom_id res chain seq x y z
N MET A 1 -36.07 64.18 -2.64
CA MET A 1 -35.21 63.71 -1.51
C MET A 1 -34.85 62.24 -1.78
N ASN A 2 -33.71 62.04 -2.48
CA ASN A 2 -33.24 60.71 -2.81
C ASN A 2 -32.14 60.34 -1.80
N LYS A 3 -32.35 59.25 -1.03
CA LYS A 3 -31.33 58.67 -0.18
C LYS A 3 -30.60 57.59 -0.95
N LEU A 4 -29.33 57.82 -1.29
CA LEU A 4 -28.40 56.78 -1.77
C LEU A 4 -27.98 55.92 -0.57
N PHE A 5 -28.19 54.62 -0.67
CA PHE A 5 -27.58 53.61 0.19
C PHE A 5 -26.23 53.20 -0.40
N PHE A 6 -25.14 53.48 0.30
CA PHE A 6 -23.84 52.89 0.03
C PHE A 6 -23.75 51.53 0.66
N ILE A 7 -23.64 50.50 -0.17
CA ILE A 7 -23.30 49.14 0.26
C ILE A 7 -21.77 49.06 0.21
N GLY A 8 -21.15 49.06 1.39
CA GLY A 8 -19.73 48.79 1.52
C GLY A 8 -19.45 47.30 1.30
N ILE A 9 -18.73 46.96 0.21
CA ILE A 9 -18.17 45.64 -0.02
C ILE A 9 -16.92 45.54 0.83
N ALA A 10 -16.95 44.80 1.94
CA ALA A 10 -15.76 44.39 2.66
C ALA A 10 -15.08 43.27 1.87
N ALA A 11 -14.06 43.64 1.10
CA ALA A 11 -13.15 42.65 0.51
C ALA A 11 -12.28 42.09 1.64
N GLY A 12 -12.56 40.84 2.04
CA GLY A 12 -11.69 40.10 2.94
C GLY A 12 -10.35 39.87 2.24
N LEU A 13 -9.31 40.48 2.71
CA LEU A 13 -7.93 40.19 2.40
C LEU A 13 -7.62 38.80 2.99
N LEU A 14 -7.73 37.74 2.20
CA LEU A 14 -7.02 36.48 2.46
C LEU A 14 -5.52 36.81 2.29
N ALA A 15 -4.84 37.02 3.41
CA ALA A 15 -3.39 37.07 3.42
C ALA A 15 -2.87 35.71 3.04
N CYS A 16 -2.35 35.55 1.82
CA CYS A 16 -1.51 34.40 1.45
C CYS A 16 -0.25 34.49 2.34
N ALA A 17 -0.18 33.66 3.36
CA ALA A 17 1.06 33.47 4.12
C ALA A 17 2.17 33.03 3.16
N SER A 18 3.40 33.50 3.35
CA SER A 18 4.53 33.04 2.56
C SER A 18 4.86 31.60 2.93
N GLN A 19 5.47 30.85 2.00
CA GLN A 19 5.83 29.44 2.23
C GLN A 19 6.70 29.23 3.50
N PRO A 20 7.66 30.11 3.83
CA PRO A 20 8.38 30.04 5.10
C PRO A 20 7.48 30.15 6.35
N ASP A 21 6.47 31.02 6.33
CA ASP A 21 5.54 31.20 7.46
C ASP A 21 4.64 29.97 7.64
N GLN A 22 4.29 29.30 6.53
CA GLN A 22 3.52 28.05 6.57
C GLN A 22 4.34 26.90 7.16
N ASN A 23 5.61 26.76 6.79
CA ASN A 23 6.50 25.73 7.31
C ASN A 23 6.78 25.95 8.82
N GLU A 24 7.00 27.17 9.28
CA GLU A 24 7.21 27.48 10.70
C GLU A 24 5.97 27.09 11.52
N ASN A 25 4.77 27.44 11.05
CA ASN A 25 3.52 27.05 11.69
C ASN A 25 3.35 25.53 11.73
N LEU A 26 3.62 24.83 10.60
CA LEU A 26 3.54 23.38 10.52
C LEU A 26 4.53 22.71 11.47
N MET A 27 5.79 23.16 11.54
CA MET A 27 6.78 22.61 12.47
C MET A 27 6.32 22.71 13.92
N LYS A 28 5.71 23.85 14.30
CA LYS A 28 5.14 24.01 15.64
C LYS A 28 3.97 23.05 15.89
N GLN A 29 3.08 22.88 14.92
CA GLN A 29 1.99 21.91 15.01
C GLN A 29 2.49 20.47 15.17
N ILE A 30 3.51 20.06 14.39
CA ILE A 30 4.14 18.74 14.50
C ILE A 30 4.72 18.54 15.91
N GLN A 31 5.50 19.52 16.42
CA GLN A 31 6.15 19.44 17.73
C GLN A 31 5.18 19.39 18.91
N THR A 32 3.99 19.96 18.74
CA THR A 32 2.96 20.02 19.80
C THR A 32 1.81 19.06 19.58
N ASN A 33 1.91 18.16 18.59
CA ASN A 33 0.84 17.19 18.30
C ASN A 33 0.73 16.15 19.43
N GLU A 34 -0.41 16.16 20.12
CA GLU A 34 -0.65 15.29 21.28
C GLU A 34 -0.83 13.81 20.95
N TYR A 35 -1.08 13.48 19.65
CA TYR A 35 -1.30 12.11 19.21
C TYR A 35 -0.01 11.41 18.78
N PHE A 36 1.00 12.14 18.27
CA PHE A 36 2.15 11.51 17.63
C PHE A 36 2.96 10.62 18.57
N GLU A 37 3.23 11.08 19.78
CA GLU A 37 3.96 10.26 20.77
C GLU A 37 3.16 9.01 21.14
N PHE A 38 1.85 9.17 21.43
CA PHE A 38 0.98 8.04 21.72
C PHE A 38 0.95 7.01 20.58
N VAL A 39 0.82 7.48 19.33
CA VAL A 39 0.79 6.59 18.14
C VAL A 39 2.11 5.84 17.99
N LYS A 40 3.26 6.49 18.21
CA LYS A 40 4.58 5.85 18.16
C LYS A 40 4.74 4.78 19.24
N GLU A 41 4.41 5.10 20.48
CA GLU A 41 4.49 4.15 21.60
C GLU A 41 3.57 2.95 21.37
N LYS A 42 2.33 3.19 20.91
CA LYS A 42 1.36 2.13 20.59
C LYS A 42 1.81 1.27 19.41
N ALA A 43 2.43 1.86 18.37
CA ALA A 43 2.99 1.11 17.25
C ALA A 43 4.12 0.17 17.69
N LEU A 44 5.04 0.65 18.56
CA LEU A 44 6.08 -0.18 19.15
C LEU A 44 5.51 -1.29 20.04
N GLU A 45 4.43 -1.02 20.79
CA GLU A 45 3.72 -2.03 21.58
C GLU A 45 3.16 -3.15 20.69
N VAL A 46 2.44 -2.77 19.64
CA VAL A 46 1.78 -3.72 18.72
C VAL A 46 2.79 -4.59 17.99
N VAL A 47 3.88 -4.00 17.48
CA VAL A 47 4.86 -4.77 16.70
C VAL A 47 5.66 -5.74 17.55
N LYS A 48 5.88 -5.47 18.85
CA LYS A 48 6.59 -6.38 19.77
C LYS A 48 5.91 -7.74 19.92
N THR A 49 4.64 -7.86 19.57
CA THR A 49 3.88 -9.10 19.78
C THR A 49 4.07 -10.14 18.67
N GLY A 50 4.76 -9.80 17.56
CA GLY A 50 5.09 -10.74 16.48
C GLY A 50 5.07 -10.13 15.09
N PHE A 51 4.99 -11.02 14.08
CA PHE A 51 5.11 -10.64 12.65
C PHE A 51 3.85 -10.93 11.82
N ASN A 52 2.81 -11.56 12.39
CA ASN A 52 1.52 -11.72 11.71
C ASN A 52 0.84 -10.35 11.50
N ALA A 53 -0.20 -10.29 10.66
CA ALA A 53 -0.86 -9.02 10.33
C ALA A 53 -1.50 -8.32 11.55
N GLY A 54 -1.96 -9.08 12.54
CA GLY A 54 -2.59 -8.57 13.77
C GLY A 54 -3.30 -9.68 14.54
N ASP A 55 -4.08 -9.31 15.56
CA ASP A 55 -4.93 -10.26 16.29
C ASP A 55 -5.98 -10.86 15.34
N GLY A 56 -6.22 -12.15 15.45
CA GLY A 56 -7.07 -12.90 14.53
C GLY A 56 -6.35 -13.54 13.35
N TYR A 57 -5.10 -13.13 13.08
CA TYR A 57 -4.27 -13.71 12.02
C TYR A 57 -3.22 -14.67 12.62
N GLY A 58 -3.07 -15.83 11.98
CA GLY A 58 -2.00 -16.78 12.32
C GLY A 58 -0.76 -16.60 11.45
N GLU A 59 -0.95 -16.13 10.25
CA GLU A 59 0.04 -16.05 9.19
C GLU A 59 0.86 -14.76 9.24
N VAL A 60 2.11 -14.86 8.78
CA VAL A 60 2.96 -13.72 8.43
C VAL A 60 2.79 -13.47 6.94
N TRP A 61 1.99 -12.47 6.57
CA TRP A 61 1.75 -12.07 5.19
C TRP A 61 2.83 -11.13 4.69
N ILE A 62 3.39 -11.37 3.50
CA ILE A 62 4.51 -10.58 2.98
C ILE A 62 4.11 -9.14 2.64
N ARG A 63 2.89 -8.94 2.14
CA ARG A 63 2.38 -7.59 1.83
C ARG A 63 2.29 -6.74 3.08
N ASP A 64 1.74 -7.30 4.17
CA ASP A 64 1.68 -6.62 5.47
C ASP A 64 3.07 -6.36 6.03
N TYR A 65 3.91 -7.42 6.07
CA TYR A 65 5.26 -7.33 6.62
C TYR A 65 6.11 -6.27 5.92
N ASN A 66 5.97 -6.12 4.61
CA ASN A 66 6.58 -5.04 3.83
C ASN A 66 6.28 -3.64 4.40
N THR A 67 5.12 -3.43 5.01
CA THR A 67 4.69 -2.11 5.50
C THR A 67 5.10 -1.81 6.93
N PHE A 68 5.49 -2.82 7.72
CA PHE A 68 5.92 -2.62 9.12
C PHE A 68 7.31 -3.17 9.46
N ILE A 69 8.08 -3.66 8.50
CA ILE A 69 9.43 -4.21 8.75
C ILE A 69 10.40 -3.17 9.32
N GLU A 70 10.32 -1.90 8.87
CA GLU A 70 11.14 -0.82 9.42
C GLU A 70 10.78 -0.53 10.89
N LEU A 71 9.49 -0.56 11.25
CA LEU A 71 9.05 -0.46 12.64
C LEU A 71 9.52 -1.68 13.45
N SER A 72 9.50 -2.88 12.87
CA SER A 72 9.99 -4.09 13.52
C SER A 72 11.49 -3.99 13.85
N ALA A 73 12.27 -3.30 13.04
CA ALA A 73 13.70 -3.07 13.28
C ALA A 73 13.99 -2.20 14.54
N GLU A 74 13.01 -1.46 15.03
CA GLU A 74 13.14 -0.69 16.27
C GLU A 74 13.07 -1.59 17.55
N VAL A 75 12.56 -2.80 17.41
CA VAL A 75 12.26 -3.67 18.59
C VAL A 75 12.88 -5.06 18.53
N PHE A 76 13.24 -5.54 17.35
CA PHE A 76 13.83 -6.87 17.18
C PHE A 76 15.29 -6.76 16.71
N GLU A 77 16.10 -7.71 17.16
CA GLU A 77 17.46 -7.86 16.66
C GLU A 77 17.47 -8.23 15.17
N ASN A 78 18.46 -7.74 14.43
CA ASN A 78 18.56 -7.93 12.98
C ASN A 78 18.44 -9.39 12.55
N HIS A 79 19.02 -10.33 13.31
CA HIS A 79 18.96 -11.75 12.99
C HIS A 79 17.54 -12.34 13.04
N VAL A 80 16.64 -11.78 13.88
CA VAL A 80 15.24 -12.22 13.97
C VAL A 80 14.46 -11.79 12.72
N LEU A 81 14.67 -10.55 12.27
CA LEU A 81 14.06 -10.02 11.04
C LEU A 81 14.56 -10.79 9.81
N LYS A 82 15.89 -11.01 9.75
CA LYS A 82 16.51 -11.78 8.68
C LYS A 82 15.93 -13.19 8.60
N GLU A 83 15.81 -13.90 9.73
CA GLU A 83 15.26 -15.26 9.74
C GLU A 83 13.80 -15.30 9.26
N ASN A 84 12.97 -14.29 9.59
CA ASN A 84 11.61 -14.18 9.06
C ASN A 84 11.59 -14.03 7.53
N LEU A 85 12.45 -13.17 6.97
CA LEU A 85 12.59 -13.02 5.52
C LEU A 85 13.09 -14.32 4.87
N MET A 86 14.03 -15.02 5.52
CA MET A 86 14.58 -16.30 5.02
C MET A 86 13.53 -17.40 4.89
N VAL A 87 12.43 -17.36 5.66
CA VAL A 87 11.33 -18.32 5.49
C VAL A 87 10.72 -18.21 4.09
N PHE A 88 10.45 -17.00 3.60
CA PHE A 88 9.92 -16.81 2.25
C PHE A 88 10.85 -17.38 1.17
N PHE A 89 12.16 -17.17 1.30
CA PHE A 89 13.14 -17.71 0.36
C PHE A 89 13.28 -19.23 0.41
N ARG A 90 13.16 -19.86 1.58
CA ARG A 90 13.19 -21.30 1.74
C ARG A 90 11.91 -21.98 1.25
N MET A 91 10.83 -21.21 1.11
CA MET A 91 9.53 -21.68 0.61
C MET A 91 9.22 -21.18 -0.81
N GLN A 92 10.16 -20.49 -1.46
CA GLN A 92 10.02 -20.05 -2.86
C GLN A 92 9.83 -21.24 -3.80
N GLY A 93 8.84 -21.12 -4.70
CA GLY A 93 8.53 -22.16 -5.68
C GLY A 93 9.63 -22.38 -6.72
N ASP A 94 9.54 -23.51 -7.41
CA ASP A 94 10.54 -23.95 -8.41
C ASP A 94 10.53 -23.10 -9.70
N ASP A 95 9.54 -22.26 -9.88
CA ASP A 95 9.43 -21.28 -10.97
C ASP A 95 9.85 -19.85 -10.55
N GLY A 96 10.15 -19.65 -9.25
CA GLY A 96 10.54 -18.35 -8.70
C GLY A 96 9.42 -17.61 -7.97
N ASN A 97 8.18 -18.14 -7.98
CA ASN A 97 7.07 -17.51 -7.26
C ASN A 97 7.31 -17.45 -5.74
N ILE A 98 6.73 -16.45 -5.10
CA ILE A 98 6.81 -16.25 -3.64
C ILE A 98 5.47 -16.61 -3.01
N ILE A 99 5.51 -17.29 -1.87
CA ILE A 99 4.31 -17.49 -1.05
C ILE A 99 3.79 -16.16 -0.52
N ASP A 100 2.48 -16.05 -0.39
CA ASP A 100 1.84 -14.87 0.19
C ASP A 100 2.15 -14.75 1.70
N GLY A 101 2.07 -15.88 2.41
CA GLY A 101 2.36 -15.92 3.83
C GLY A 101 2.74 -17.31 4.32
N PHE A 102 3.13 -17.37 5.59
CA PHE A 102 3.45 -18.63 6.26
C PHE A 102 2.92 -18.66 7.69
N ILE A 103 2.66 -19.87 8.17
CA ILE A 103 2.22 -20.18 9.55
C ILE A 103 3.05 -21.35 10.09
N PRO A 104 3.28 -21.49 11.41
CA PRO A 104 3.86 -22.71 11.96
C PRO A 104 3.11 -23.97 11.47
N ALA A 105 3.85 -24.98 11.01
CA ALA A 105 3.26 -26.17 10.37
C ALA A 105 2.23 -26.89 11.25
N GLU A 106 2.42 -26.87 12.57
CA GLU A 106 1.48 -27.44 13.54
C GLU A 106 0.17 -26.66 13.68
N LYS A 107 0.12 -25.44 13.15
CA LYS A 107 -1.08 -24.58 13.16
C LYS A 107 -1.77 -24.55 11.79
N ALA A 108 -1.14 -25.13 10.77
CA ALA A 108 -1.74 -25.21 9.45
C ALA A 108 -2.99 -26.11 9.47
N GLY A 109 -4.13 -25.60 9.03
CA GLY A 109 -5.41 -26.32 9.04
C GLY A 109 -6.56 -25.49 8.51
N GLY A 110 -7.64 -26.16 8.12
CA GLY A 110 -8.99 -25.62 7.99
C GLY A 110 -9.22 -24.49 6.99
N GLY A 111 -8.91 -24.66 5.71
CA GLY A 111 -9.45 -23.76 4.70
C GLY A 111 -8.47 -23.30 3.62
N TYR A 112 -7.17 -23.40 3.84
CA TYR A 112 -6.17 -23.10 2.82
C TYR A 112 -5.47 -24.36 2.33
N ASP A 113 -5.06 -24.38 1.05
CA ASP A 113 -4.14 -25.36 0.50
C ASP A 113 -2.71 -24.92 0.83
N TYR A 114 -2.13 -25.56 1.86
CA TYR A 114 -0.79 -25.21 2.32
C TYR A 114 0.31 -25.87 1.47
N ILE A 115 1.36 -25.11 1.24
CA ILE A 115 2.60 -25.49 0.59
C ILE A 115 3.63 -25.85 1.65
N TYR A 116 4.38 -26.93 1.45
CA TYR A 116 5.45 -27.37 2.35
C TYR A 116 6.78 -27.43 1.59
N SER A 117 7.87 -27.09 2.27
CA SER A 117 9.22 -27.09 1.72
C SER A 117 10.17 -27.91 2.61
N GLU A 118 11.00 -28.75 2.00
CA GLU A 118 12.06 -29.47 2.72
C GLU A 118 13.11 -28.52 3.30
N LEU A 119 13.29 -27.34 2.69
CA LEU A 119 14.20 -26.31 3.18
C LEU A 119 13.66 -25.58 4.42
N GLU A 120 12.34 -25.65 4.67
CA GLU A 120 11.71 -24.99 5.82
C GLU A 120 10.56 -25.82 6.42
N PRO A 121 10.87 -26.98 7.02
CA PRO A 121 9.83 -27.90 7.53
C PRO A 121 9.07 -27.39 8.75
N ARG A 122 9.50 -26.27 9.36
CA ARG A 122 8.85 -25.67 10.54
C ARG A 122 7.56 -24.93 10.19
N TYR A 123 7.39 -24.54 8.92
CA TYR A 123 6.30 -23.71 8.47
C TYR A 123 5.55 -24.34 7.29
N ALA A 124 4.29 -23.94 7.16
CA ALA A 124 3.44 -24.17 6.00
C ALA A 124 3.18 -22.83 5.32
N GLY A 125 3.36 -22.77 4.01
CA GLY A 125 3.15 -21.57 3.20
C GLY A 125 1.78 -21.57 2.57
N HIS A 126 1.28 -20.35 2.31
CA HIS A 126 0.08 -20.11 1.53
C HIS A 126 0.43 -19.26 0.31
N LYS A 127 -0.12 -19.58 -0.86
CA LYS A 127 0.02 -18.76 -2.07
C LYS A 127 -1.33 -18.21 -2.48
N ASN A 128 -1.49 -16.90 -2.41
CA ASN A 128 -2.54 -16.18 -3.10
C ASN A 128 -2.16 -16.06 -4.58
N THR A 129 -3.04 -16.45 -5.49
CA THR A 129 -2.77 -16.38 -6.93
C THR A 129 -3.57 -15.28 -7.64
N VAL A 130 -4.48 -14.64 -6.94
CA VAL A 130 -5.32 -13.54 -7.45
C VAL A 130 -4.48 -12.29 -7.68
N GLU A 131 -3.65 -11.95 -6.71
CA GLU A 131 -2.76 -10.79 -6.75
C GLU A 131 -1.40 -11.10 -7.36
N THR A 132 -0.71 -10.05 -7.77
CA THR A 132 0.60 -10.13 -8.44
C THR A 132 1.65 -9.27 -7.73
N ASP A 133 1.53 -9.13 -6.40
CA ASP A 133 2.34 -8.24 -5.59
C ASP A 133 3.27 -8.91 -4.56
N GLN A 134 3.16 -10.25 -4.33
CA GLN A 134 3.95 -10.93 -3.31
C GLN A 134 5.45 -10.87 -3.60
N GLU A 135 5.84 -11.14 -4.84
CA GLU A 135 7.22 -11.05 -5.32
C GLU A 135 7.77 -9.64 -5.13
N SER A 136 6.99 -8.64 -5.54
CA SER A 136 7.30 -7.21 -5.38
C SER A 136 7.42 -6.81 -3.91
N SER A 137 6.52 -7.31 -3.06
CA SER A 137 6.51 -7.04 -1.63
C SER A 137 7.74 -7.63 -0.91
N LEU A 138 8.20 -8.82 -1.33
CA LEU A 138 9.40 -9.42 -0.75
C LEU A 138 10.67 -8.64 -1.11
N VAL A 139 10.84 -8.21 -2.37
CA VAL A 139 11.96 -7.36 -2.79
C VAL A 139 11.98 -6.06 -1.97
N GLN A 140 10.83 -5.39 -1.85
CA GLN A 140 10.70 -4.16 -1.06
C GLN A 140 11.00 -4.41 0.43
N SER A 141 10.58 -5.55 0.98
CA SER A 141 10.85 -5.91 2.38
C SER A 141 12.34 -6.11 2.64
N VAL A 142 13.06 -6.79 1.75
CA VAL A 142 14.53 -6.96 1.86
C VAL A 142 15.24 -5.60 1.74
N TYR A 143 14.81 -4.76 0.81
CA TYR A 143 15.34 -3.42 0.69
C TYR A 143 15.17 -2.61 1.98
N LYS A 144 13.96 -2.56 2.52
CA LYS A 144 13.66 -1.85 3.77
C LYS A 144 14.42 -2.42 4.96
N TYR A 145 14.59 -3.75 5.03
CA TYR A 145 15.43 -4.40 6.04
C TYR A 145 16.87 -3.90 5.96
N VAL A 146 17.46 -3.91 4.76
CA VAL A 146 18.84 -3.43 4.54
C VAL A 146 18.96 -1.95 4.90
N GLN A 147 18.00 -1.11 4.51
CA GLN A 147 18.01 0.32 4.84
C GLN A 147 17.88 0.58 6.35
N ALA A 148 17.04 -0.16 7.04
CA ALA A 148 16.81 0.02 8.48
C ALA A 148 17.97 -0.51 9.35
N THR A 149 18.59 -1.62 8.93
CA THR A 149 19.57 -2.34 9.76
C THR A 149 21.03 -2.14 9.31
N GLY A 150 21.27 -1.75 8.06
CA GLY A 150 22.58 -1.73 7.43
C GLY A 150 23.15 -3.13 7.11
N ASP A 151 22.39 -4.21 7.32
CA ASP A 151 22.83 -5.59 7.12
C ASP A 151 22.68 -6.05 5.68
N ASN A 152 23.65 -5.74 4.84
CA ASN A 152 23.73 -6.24 3.46
C ASN A 152 24.10 -7.74 3.38
N SER A 153 24.49 -8.39 4.47
CA SER A 153 24.91 -9.79 4.45
C SER A 153 23.75 -10.73 4.07
N ILE A 154 22.50 -10.31 4.25
CA ILE A 154 21.32 -11.07 3.84
C ILE A 154 21.37 -11.46 2.35
N LEU A 155 21.89 -10.61 1.47
CA LEU A 155 21.98 -10.87 0.03
C LEU A 155 22.83 -12.10 -0.31
N ASN A 156 23.80 -12.44 0.56
CA ASN A 156 24.69 -13.59 0.40
C ASN A 156 24.19 -14.85 1.14
N GLU A 157 23.15 -14.74 1.97
CA GLU A 157 22.55 -15.89 2.64
C GLU A 157 21.99 -16.88 1.60
N LYS A 158 22.05 -18.16 1.90
CA LYS A 158 21.55 -19.20 1.01
C LYS A 158 20.25 -19.82 1.49
N ALA A 159 19.34 -20.01 0.57
CA ALA A 159 18.20 -20.89 0.71
C ALA A 159 18.33 -22.01 -0.34
N GLY A 160 18.69 -23.22 0.08
CA GLY A 160 19.15 -24.26 -0.83
C GLY A 160 20.45 -23.87 -1.54
N GLU A 161 20.50 -23.99 -2.85
CA GLU A 161 21.71 -23.68 -3.63
C GLU A 161 21.85 -22.20 -3.99
N LYS A 162 20.73 -21.45 -4.05
CA LYS A 162 20.70 -20.04 -4.46
C LYS A 162 20.88 -19.09 -3.28
N THR A 163 21.57 -17.99 -3.53
CA THR A 163 21.64 -16.84 -2.61
C THR A 163 20.32 -16.07 -2.63
N VAL A 164 20.08 -15.25 -1.61
CA VAL A 164 18.96 -14.30 -1.57
C VAL A 164 18.98 -13.37 -2.79
N ALA A 165 20.15 -12.86 -3.17
CA ALA A 165 20.29 -12.02 -4.37
C ALA A 165 19.77 -12.72 -5.64
N GLU A 166 20.16 -13.98 -5.87
CA GLU A 166 19.68 -14.78 -7.00
C GLU A 166 18.19 -15.09 -6.91
N ARG A 167 17.64 -15.25 -5.71
CA ARG A 167 16.22 -15.52 -5.48
C ARG A 167 15.34 -14.31 -5.67
N LEU A 168 15.82 -13.12 -5.29
CA LEU A 168 15.13 -11.84 -5.57
C LEU A 168 15.03 -11.60 -7.08
N GLU A 169 16.12 -11.82 -7.81
CA GLU A 169 16.10 -11.70 -9.26
C GLU A 169 15.13 -12.72 -9.88
N TRP A 170 15.16 -13.96 -9.41
CA TRP A 170 14.27 -15.02 -9.89
C TRP A 170 12.78 -14.75 -9.65
N SER A 171 12.44 -14.07 -8.54
CA SER A 171 11.06 -13.65 -8.30
C SER A 171 10.58 -12.57 -9.28
N MET A 172 11.45 -11.65 -9.69
CA MET A 172 11.12 -10.68 -10.73
C MET A 172 11.03 -11.34 -12.12
N ASP A 173 11.90 -12.30 -12.43
CA ASP A 173 11.79 -13.10 -13.63
C ASP A 173 10.47 -13.90 -13.67
N PHE A 174 10.00 -14.42 -12.54
CA PHE A 174 8.68 -15.08 -12.45
C PHE A 174 7.56 -14.14 -12.90
N LEU A 175 7.51 -12.90 -12.40
CA LEU A 175 6.50 -11.92 -12.79
C LEU A 175 6.53 -11.65 -14.31
N MET A 176 7.72 -11.45 -14.87
CA MET A 176 7.87 -11.20 -16.31
C MET A 176 7.52 -12.42 -17.18
N ASN A 177 7.76 -13.64 -16.69
CA ASN A 177 7.50 -14.86 -17.46
C ASN A 177 6.05 -15.34 -17.34
N HIS A 178 5.38 -15.09 -16.20
CA HIS A 178 4.08 -15.69 -15.87
C HIS A 178 2.94 -14.69 -15.69
N ARG A 179 3.24 -13.42 -15.48
CA ARG A 179 2.26 -12.36 -15.20
C ARG A 179 2.37 -11.14 -16.12
N HIS A 180 3.23 -11.19 -17.13
CA HIS A 180 3.38 -10.10 -18.09
C HIS A 180 2.50 -10.33 -19.32
N ASN A 181 1.68 -9.34 -19.66
CA ASN A 181 0.87 -9.32 -20.88
C ASN A 181 1.63 -8.58 -21.99
N GLU A 182 1.98 -9.27 -23.06
CA GLU A 182 2.77 -8.72 -24.18
C GLU A 182 2.04 -7.59 -24.94
N GLN A 183 0.70 -7.63 -25.03
CA GLN A 183 -0.08 -6.66 -25.78
C GLN A 183 0.00 -5.26 -25.14
N TYR A 184 -0.08 -5.20 -23.82
CA TYR A 184 -0.04 -3.96 -23.06
C TYR A 184 1.36 -3.67 -22.49
N GLY A 185 2.22 -4.69 -22.39
CA GLY A 185 3.53 -4.60 -21.74
C GLY A 185 3.44 -4.25 -20.27
N LEU A 186 2.47 -4.84 -19.57
CA LEU A 186 2.14 -4.62 -18.15
C LEU A 186 1.86 -5.97 -17.46
N LEU A 187 1.96 -5.99 -16.15
CA LEU A 187 1.56 -7.15 -15.33
C LEU A 187 0.05 -7.23 -15.20
N TRP A 188 -0.46 -8.46 -15.10
CA TRP A 188 -1.86 -8.78 -14.90
C TRP A 188 -2.08 -9.62 -13.64
N GLY A 189 -3.26 -9.48 -13.03
CA GLY A 189 -3.79 -10.28 -11.95
C GLY A 189 -5.24 -10.68 -12.22
N ALA A 190 -5.99 -11.03 -11.19
CA ALA A 190 -7.44 -11.11 -11.27
C ALA A 190 -8.06 -9.72 -11.17
N THR A 191 -9.35 -9.61 -11.53
CA THR A 191 -10.15 -8.44 -11.22
C THR A 191 -10.37 -8.36 -9.71
N THR A 192 -10.02 -7.25 -9.08
CA THR A 192 -10.21 -7.01 -7.64
C THR A 192 -10.69 -5.58 -7.39
N ALA A 193 -10.91 -5.24 -6.14
CA ALA A 193 -11.26 -3.87 -5.74
C ALA A 193 -9.99 -3.12 -5.32
N ASP A 194 -9.42 -2.31 -6.22
CA ASP A 194 -8.17 -1.59 -6.02
C ASP A 194 -7.01 -2.57 -5.71
N TRP A 195 -6.35 -2.44 -4.58
CA TRP A 195 -5.29 -3.31 -4.06
C TRP A 195 -5.81 -4.60 -3.39
N GLY A 196 -7.09 -4.89 -3.57
CA GLY A 196 -7.75 -6.00 -2.88
C GLY A 196 -7.31 -7.37 -3.35
N ASP A 197 -7.62 -8.38 -2.54
CA ASP A 197 -7.31 -9.78 -2.77
C ASP A 197 -8.55 -10.66 -2.99
N VAL A 198 -9.71 -10.03 -3.13
CA VAL A 198 -11.00 -10.70 -3.33
C VAL A 198 -11.50 -10.44 -4.74
N GLN A 199 -11.58 -11.52 -5.54
CA GLN A 199 -12.16 -11.47 -6.88
C GLN A 199 -13.71 -11.54 -6.82
N PRO A 200 -14.45 -10.99 -7.81
CA PRO A 200 -15.90 -10.93 -7.80
C PRO A 200 -16.60 -12.29 -7.81
N GLU A 201 -15.98 -13.30 -8.45
CA GLU A 201 -16.59 -14.56 -8.79
C GLU A 201 -16.72 -15.55 -7.63
N HIS A 202 -16.05 -15.30 -6.50
CA HIS A 202 -15.96 -16.24 -5.38
C HIS A 202 -16.30 -15.61 -4.04
N ASP A 203 -16.90 -16.39 -3.16
CA ASP A 203 -17.14 -16.03 -1.75
C ASP A 203 -15.84 -15.82 -0.99
N TRP A 204 -14.81 -16.60 -1.36
CA TRP A 204 -13.47 -16.57 -0.82
C TRP A 204 -12.48 -16.64 -1.97
N GLY A 205 -11.95 -15.52 -2.39
CA GLY A 205 -11.41 -15.36 -3.71
C GLY A 205 -9.90 -15.26 -3.83
N VAL A 206 -9.11 -16.12 -3.18
CA VAL A 206 -7.63 -16.04 -3.18
C VAL A 206 -6.94 -16.95 -4.22
N TYR A 207 -7.68 -17.67 -5.06
CA TYR A 207 -7.13 -18.53 -6.11
C TYR A 207 -7.73 -18.20 -7.47
N LEU A 208 -6.88 -18.19 -8.51
CA LEU A 208 -7.34 -18.17 -9.89
C LEU A 208 -8.07 -19.47 -10.22
N THR A 209 -9.20 -19.36 -10.88
CA THR A 209 -10.04 -20.47 -11.34
C THR A 209 -10.45 -20.26 -12.79
N ASP A 210 -11.16 -21.23 -13.37
CA ASP A 210 -11.68 -21.10 -14.74
C ASP A 210 -12.71 -19.97 -14.90
N ASP A 211 -13.31 -19.50 -13.79
CA ASP A 211 -14.30 -18.42 -13.77
C ASP A 211 -13.67 -17.02 -13.54
N THR A 212 -12.39 -16.96 -13.21
CA THR A 212 -11.70 -15.71 -12.91
C THR A 212 -11.56 -14.83 -14.14
N HIS A 213 -11.94 -13.55 -14.03
CA HIS A 213 -11.67 -12.53 -15.05
C HIS A 213 -10.33 -11.84 -14.77
N TYR A 214 -9.45 -11.88 -15.79
CA TYR A 214 -8.12 -11.30 -15.69
C TYR A 214 -8.13 -9.81 -16.04
N ALA A 215 -7.39 -9.04 -15.25
CA ALA A 215 -7.28 -7.61 -15.43
C ALA A 215 -5.85 -7.10 -15.23
N ILE A 216 -5.59 -5.94 -15.78
CA ILE A 216 -4.39 -5.14 -15.52
C ILE A 216 -4.86 -3.92 -14.73
N ASP A 217 -4.24 -3.65 -13.60
CA ASP A 217 -4.49 -2.50 -12.75
C ASP A 217 -3.20 -1.71 -12.46
N ILE A 218 -3.36 -0.58 -11.80
CA ILE A 218 -2.23 0.29 -11.46
C ILE A 218 -1.50 -0.20 -10.21
N TYR A 219 -2.17 -0.85 -9.26
CA TYR A 219 -1.56 -1.27 -8.01
C TYR A 219 -0.44 -2.28 -8.23
N ASP A 220 -0.72 -3.41 -8.90
CA ASP A 220 0.27 -4.45 -9.19
C ASP A 220 1.47 -3.91 -9.96
N ASN A 221 1.22 -3.08 -10.96
CA ASN A 221 2.27 -2.50 -11.80
C ASN A 221 3.11 -1.46 -11.06
N ALA A 222 2.53 -0.65 -10.19
CA ALA A 222 3.27 0.30 -9.35
C ALA A 222 4.09 -0.42 -8.29
N MET A 223 3.57 -1.48 -7.67
CA MET A 223 4.33 -2.33 -6.73
C MET A 223 5.56 -2.94 -7.41
N PHE A 224 5.41 -3.40 -8.66
CA PHE A 224 6.52 -3.94 -9.44
C PHE A 224 7.57 -2.88 -9.78
N LEU A 225 7.16 -1.67 -10.16
CA LEU A 225 8.10 -0.56 -10.42
C LEU A 225 8.95 -0.23 -9.18
N ILE A 226 8.32 -0.13 -8.00
CA ILE A 226 9.02 0.10 -6.74
C ILE A 226 10.00 -1.05 -6.46
N ALA A 227 9.57 -2.29 -6.67
CA ALA A 227 10.42 -3.45 -6.46
C ALA A 227 11.63 -3.46 -7.39
N LEU A 228 11.47 -3.11 -8.67
CA LEU A 228 12.59 -2.99 -9.62
C LEU A 228 13.60 -1.90 -9.22
N GLU A 229 13.13 -0.74 -8.75
CA GLU A 229 14.02 0.30 -8.22
C GLU A 229 14.80 -0.21 -7.01
N ASN A 230 14.12 -0.84 -6.05
CA ASN A 230 14.75 -1.41 -4.87
C ASN A 230 15.74 -2.53 -5.23
N LEU A 231 15.39 -3.40 -6.18
CA LEU A 231 16.29 -4.46 -6.66
C LEU A 231 17.57 -3.89 -7.28
N MET A 232 17.45 -2.85 -8.12
CA MET A 232 18.60 -2.21 -8.76
C MET A 232 19.48 -1.44 -7.75
N GLU A 233 18.92 -0.99 -6.62
CA GLU A 233 19.73 -0.43 -5.53
C GLU A 233 20.43 -1.51 -4.70
N LEU A 234 19.75 -2.64 -4.43
CA LEU A 234 20.34 -3.79 -3.73
C LEU A 234 21.41 -4.49 -4.57
N LEU A 235 21.18 -4.61 -5.87
CA LEU A 235 22.00 -5.35 -6.83
C LEU A 235 22.36 -4.45 -8.03
N PRO A 236 23.30 -3.50 -7.87
CA PRO A 236 23.64 -2.53 -8.93
C PRO A 236 24.14 -3.17 -10.23
N GLU A 237 24.71 -4.37 -10.16
CA GLU A 237 25.13 -5.16 -11.33
C GLU A 237 23.97 -5.63 -12.20
N GLN A 238 22.75 -5.73 -11.66
CA GLN A 238 21.54 -6.11 -12.39
C GLN A 238 20.84 -4.94 -13.09
N LYS A 239 21.35 -3.72 -12.91
CA LYS A 239 20.74 -2.51 -13.46
C LYS A 239 20.63 -2.53 -15.00
N GLU A 240 21.61 -3.09 -15.69
CA GLU A 240 21.59 -3.20 -17.15
C GLU A 240 20.39 -4.03 -17.65
N LYS A 241 20.03 -5.10 -16.93
CA LYS A 241 18.88 -5.96 -17.23
C LYS A 241 17.56 -5.25 -16.91
N TRP A 242 17.42 -4.67 -15.71
CA TRP A 242 16.13 -4.26 -15.18
C TRP A 242 15.73 -2.80 -15.47
N GLN A 243 16.68 -1.92 -15.74
CA GLN A 243 16.36 -0.52 -16.07
C GLN A 243 15.50 -0.37 -17.34
N PRO A 244 15.74 -1.12 -18.45
CA PRO A 244 14.85 -1.09 -19.61
C PRO A 244 13.44 -1.61 -19.30
N VAL A 245 13.32 -2.66 -18.50
CA VAL A 245 12.02 -3.22 -18.08
C VAL A 245 11.25 -2.20 -17.25
N HIS A 246 11.89 -1.60 -16.24
CA HIS A 246 11.31 -0.54 -15.44
C HIS A 246 10.77 0.61 -16.32
N GLN A 247 11.60 1.12 -17.25
CA GLN A 247 11.19 2.21 -18.12
C GLN A 247 10.02 1.84 -19.04
N GLN A 248 9.97 0.58 -19.51
CA GLN A 248 8.87 0.09 -20.34
C GLN A 248 7.56 0.04 -19.54
N ILE A 249 7.58 -0.59 -18.36
CA ILE A 249 6.40 -0.68 -17.48
C ILE A 249 5.92 0.73 -17.10
N PHE A 250 6.83 1.61 -16.68
CA PHE A 250 6.52 3.01 -16.35
C PHE A 250 5.79 3.73 -17.50
N ASN A 251 6.33 3.67 -18.71
CA ASN A 251 5.74 4.30 -19.87
C ASN A 251 4.37 3.68 -20.22
N ASN A 252 4.22 2.37 -20.06
CA ASN A 252 2.98 1.67 -20.36
C ASN A 252 1.89 1.93 -19.30
N CYS A 253 2.23 2.07 -18.02
CA CYS A 253 1.29 2.55 -17.00
C CYS A 253 0.72 3.92 -17.38
N ARG A 254 1.58 4.86 -17.75
CA ARG A 254 1.15 6.20 -18.18
C ARG A 254 0.32 6.17 -19.47
N LYS A 255 0.67 5.31 -20.42
CA LYS A 255 -0.01 5.22 -21.71
C LYS A 255 -1.37 4.53 -21.64
N HIS A 256 -1.49 3.49 -20.85
CA HIS A 256 -2.65 2.58 -20.90
C HIS A 256 -3.58 2.71 -19.71
N LEU A 257 -3.06 3.09 -18.51
CA LEU A 257 -3.84 3.17 -17.29
C LEU A 257 -4.17 4.61 -16.86
N TRP A 258 -3.39 5.60 -17.27
CA TRP A 258 -3.65 7.00 -16.91
C TRP A 258 -4.68 7.66 -17.84
N ASP A 259 -5.79 8.13 -17.26
CA ASP A 259 -6.80 8.95 -17.94
C ASP A 259 -6.45 10.42 -17.77
N GLU A 260 -5.85 11.00 -18.83
CA GLU A 260 -5.44 12.40 -18.86
C GLU A 260 -6.63 13.36 -18.73
N THR A 261 -7.81 12.97 -19.20
CA THR A 261 -9.01 13.82 -19.17
C THR A 261 -9.56 13.94 -17.74
N ASN A 262 -9.63 12.83 -17.04
CA ASN A 262 -10.17 12.75 -15.68
C ASN A 262 -9.09 12.83 -14.59
N GLN A 263 -7.80 12.92 -14.97
CA GLN A 263 -6.63 13.01 -14.07
C GLN A 263 -6.66 11.93 -13.02
N LYS A 264 -6.77 10.66 -13.45
CA LYS A 264 -6.82 9.47 -12.58
C LYS A 264 -6.36 8.23 -13.32
N PHE A 265 -6.08 7.17 -12.59
CA PHE A 265 -5.96 5.84 -13.20
C PHE A 265 -7.34 5.24 -13.45
N ILE A 266 -7.51 4.56 -14.59
CA ILE A 266 -8.68 3.72 -14.82
C ILE A 266 -8.59 2.48 -13.90
N PRO A 267 -9.71 1.93 -13.44
CA PRO A 267 -9.70 0.75 -12.58
C PRO A 267 -9.01 -0.46 -13.22
N HIS A 268 -9.50 -0.90 -14.39
CA HIS A 268 -9.01 -2.11 -15.04
C HIS A 268 -8.89 -1.99 -16.56
N ILE A 269 -7.92 -2.74 -17.11
CA ILE A 269 -7.94 -3.20 -18.50
C ILE A 269 -8.24 -4.68 -18.45
N TYR A 270 -9.45 -5.08 -18.87
CA TYR A 270 -9.86 -6.47 -18.92
C TYR A 270 -9.20 -7.23 -20.07
N LEU A 271 -8.75 -8.46 -19.82
CA LEU A 271 -8.08 -9.29 -20.81
C LEU A 271 -9.04 -10.29 -21.48
N ASP A 272 -10.09 -10.67 -20.79
CA ASP A 272 -11.05 -11.70 -21.21
C ASP A 272 -12.53 -11.28 -20.97
N GLY A 273 -12.77 -9.99 -20.75
CA GLY A 273 -14.07 -9.39 -20.48
C GLY A 273 -14.22 -8.96 -19.03
N SER A 274 -15.21 -8.11 -18.79
CA SER A 274 -15.55 -7.62 -17.44
C SER A 274 -16.45 -8.63 -16.71
N PRO A 275 -16.25 -8.89 -15.41
CA PRO A 275 -17.20 -9.66 -14.60
C PRO A 275 -18.49 -8.89 -14.27
N PHE A 276 -18.52 -7.59 -14.56
CA PHE A 276 -19.61 -6.70 -14.21
C PHE A 276 -20.60 -6.48 -15.39
N PRO A 277 -21.83 -6.03 -15.13
CA PRO A 277 -22.81 -5.76 -16.19
C PRO A 277 -22.31 -4.75 -17.23
N ASP A 278 -22.68 -4.95 -18.51
CA ASP A 278 -22.26 -4.12 -19.66
C ASP A 278 -22.63 -2.63 -19.52
N ASP A 279 -23.68 -2.30 -18.77
CA ASP A 279 -24.15 -0.94 -18.52
C ASP A 279 -23.48 -0.27 -17.31
N PHE A 280 -22.62 -0.97 -16.60
CA PHE A 280 -21.87 -0.42 -15.48
C PHE A 280 -20.66 0.39 -15.96
N ASN A 281 -20.62 1.66 -15.59
CA ASN A 281 -19.49 2.52 -15.90
C ASN A 281 -18.44 2.49 -14.77
N GLU A 282 -17.59 1.48 -14.78
CA GLU A 282 -16.50 1.33 -13.81
C GLU A 282 -15.53 2.52 -13.81
N ASN A 283 -15.40 3.23 -14.94
CA ASN A 283 -14.53 4.41 -15.03
C ASN A 283 -14.97 5.60 -14.17
N GLU A 284 -16.15 5.55 -13.52
CA GLU A 284 -16.51 6.53 -12.50
C GLU A 284 -15.77 6.32 -11.17
N ILE A 285 -15.28 5.11 -10.92
CA ILE A 285 -14.57 4.77 -9.68
C ILE A 285 -13.18 5.41 -9.68
N TYR A 286 -12.82 6.02 -8.56
CA TYR A 286 -11.48 6.53 -8.26
C TYR A 286 -10.83 5.65 -7.20
N TYR A 287 -9.73 4.98 -7.53
CA TYR A 287 -8.93 4.16 -6.62
C TYR A 287 -7.96 5.02 -5.81
N HIS A 288 -8.07 4.97 -4.48
CA HIS A 288 -7.17 5.70 -3.59
C HIS A 288 -5.87 4.96 -3.34
N GLY A 289 -5.93 3.65 -3.07
CA GLY A 289 -4.76 2.85 -2.72
C GLY A 289 -3.80 2.71 -3.89
N GLY A 290 -4.29 2.30 -5.06
CA GLY A 290 -3.49 2.20 -6.28
C GLY A 290 -2.87 3.54 -6.68
N THR A 291 -3.60 4.67 -6.50
CA THR A 291 -3.07 6.00 -6.73
C THR A 291 -1.93 6.35 -5.76
N ALA A 292 -2.06 6.02 -4.47
CA ALA A 292 -1.00 6.25 -3.48
C ALA A 292 0.29 5.49 -3.81
N VAL A 293 0.15 4.23 -4.24
CA VAL A 293 1.29 3.39 -4.65
C VAL A 293 1.90 3.88 -5.99
N ALA A 294 1.07 4.35 -6.92
CA ALA A 294 1.54 4.96 -8.17
C ALA A 294 2.35 6.25 -7.94
N ILE A 295 1.97 7.05 -6.92
CA ILE A 295 2.78 8.21 -6.50
C ILE A 295 4.11 7.74 -5.91
N GLU A 296 4.11 6.69 -5.10
CA GLU A 296 5.34 6.08 -4.55
C GLU A 296 6.28 5.58 -5.65
N ALA A 297 5.74 5.00 -6.72
CA ALA A 297 6.46 4.59 -7.93
C ALA A 297 6.89 5.76 -8.84
N GLY A 298 6.67 7.01 -8.44
CA GLY A 298 7.06 8.19 -9.22
C GLY A 298 6.25 8.43 -10.52
N LEU A 299 5.11 7.76 -10.68
CA LEU A 299 4.30 7.82 -11.90
C LEU A 299 3.59 9.17 -12.11
N LEU A 300 3.40 9.96 -11.06
CA LEU A 300 2.66 11.22 -11.12
C LEU A 300 3.59 12.42 -10.94
N SER A 301 3.34 13.47 -11.72
CA SER A 301 3.95 14.78 -11.54
C SER A 301 3.39 15.49 -10.28
N LYS A 302 4.10 16.51 -9.80
CA LYS A 302 3.67 17.29 -8.62
C LYS A 302 2.26 17.86 -8.77
N ASN A 303 1.86 18.31 -9.96
CA ASN A 303 0.51 18.81 -10.20
C ASN A 303 -0.55 17.71 -10.17
N GLU A 304 -0.24 16.53 -10.71
CA GLU A 304 -1.13 15.37 -10.66
C GLU A 304 -1.30 14.85 -9.23
N ILE A 305 -0.22 14.86 -8.42
CA ILE A 305 -0.29 14.54 -6.98
C ILE A 305 -1.23 15.52 -6.25
N LYS A 306 -1.10 16.81 -6.52
CA LYS A 306 -2.00 17.83 -5.95
C LYS A 306 -3.47 17.55 -6.33
N THR A 307 -3.74 17.32 -7.60
CA THR A 307 -5.09 16.98 -8.08
C THR A 307 -5.60 15.70 -7.42
N SER A 308 -4.74 14.70 -7.24
CA SER A 308 -5.10 13.42 -6.60
C SER A 308 -5.50 13.60 -5.13
N VAL A 309 -4.74 14.37 -4.34
CA VAL A 309 -5.10 14.60 -2.93
C VAL A 309 -6.39 15.42 -2.79
N GLU A 310 -6.58 16.44 -3.63
CA GLU A 310 -7.82 17.22 -3.70
C GLU A 310 -9.03 16.33 -4.02
N LYS A 311 -8.88 15.40 -4.97
CA LYS A 311 -9.93 14.43 -5.33
C LYS A 311 -10.21 13.43 -4.21
N MET A 312 -9.18 12.90 -3.57
CA MET A 312 -9.36 12.02 -2.39
C MET A 312 -10.09 12.73 -1.26
N ALA A 313 -9.76 14.00 -0.98
CA ALA A 313 -10.45 14.81 0.02
C ALA A 313 -11.93 15.07 -0.35
N GLU A 314 -12.22 15.30 -1.63
CA GLU A 314 -13.60 15.41 -2.13
C GLU A 314 -14.36 14.09 -1.94
N ASN A 315 -13.76 12.96 -2.30
CA ASN A 315 -14.36 11.63 -2.16
C ASN A 315 -14.69 11.31 -0.69
N VAL A 316 -13.78 11.63 0.24
CA VAL A 316 -14.03 11.52 1.69
C VAL A 316 -15.26 12.32 2.10
N LYS A 317 -15.38 13.57 1.63
CA LYS A 317 -16.53 14.42 1.91
C LYS A 317 -17.84 13.86 1.32
N LEU A 318 -17.81 13.33 0.10
CA LEU A 318 -18.98 12.79 -0.59
C LEU A 318 -19.45 11.46 0.02
N SER A 319 -18.51 10.59 0.40
CA SER A 319 -18.82 9.30 1.02
C SER A 319 -19.21 9.40 2.50
N GLY A 320 -18.73 10.45 3.19
CA GLY A 320 -18.80 10.57 4.64
C GLY A 320 -17.73 9.79 5.39
N ALA A 321 -16.74 9.20 4.70
CA ALA A 321 -15.62 8.52 5.31
C ALA A 321 -14.80 9.45 6.23
N GLY A 322 -14.08 8.87 7.16
CA GLY A 322 -13.33 9.65 8.14
C GLY A 322 -11.95 10.08 7.67
N SER A 323 -11.36 9.45 6.64
CA SER A 323 -10.01 9.77 6.16
C SER A 323 -9.80 9.41 4.68
N ILE A 324 -8.68 9.89 4.11
CA ILE A 324 -8.25 9.52 2.75
C ILE A 324 -7.78 8.07 2.62
N GLY A 325 -7.84 7.29 3.70
CA GLY A 325 -7.71 5.83 3.68
C GLY A 325 -8.90 5.11 3.06
N LEU A 326 -9.99 5.81 2.71
CA LEU A 326 -11.04 5.31 1.85
C LEU A 326 -10.43 4.60 0.64
N THR A 327 -10.78 3.32 0.38
CA THR A 327 -10.14 2.58 -0.70
C THR A 327 -10.51 3.13 -2.06
N MET A 328 -11.79 3.48 -2.25
CA MET A 328 -12.30 4.00 -3.52
C MET A 328 -13.58 4.81 -3.35
N TYR A 329 -13.93 5.58 -4.39
CA TYR A 329 -15.22 6.25 -4.49
C TYR A 329 -15.62 6.48 -5.96
N PRO A 330 -16.91 6.22 -6.36
CA PRO A 330 -17.90 5.45 -5.60
C PRO A 330 -17.46 3.99 -5.38
N PRO A 331 -18.05 3.25 -4.43
CA PRO A 331 -17.82 1.80 -4.32
C PRO A 331 -18.54 1.03 -5.42
N TYR A 332 -18.12 -0.22 -5.65
CA TYR A 332 -18.90 -1.14 -6.49
C TYR A 332 -20.28 -1.38 -5.87
N PRO A 333 -21.33 -1.51 -6.71
CA PRO A 333 -22.69 -1.80 -6.26
C PRO A 333 -22.83 -3.10 -5.46
N GLU A 334 -23.88 -3.17 -4.66
CA GLU A 334 -24.27 -4.37 -3.92
C GLU A 334 -24.38 -5.58 -4.85
N GLY A 335 -23.77 -6.72 -4.45
CA GLY A 335 -23.85 -7.97 -5.19
C GLY A 335 -22.86 -8.12 -6.36
N PHE A 336 -21.98 -7.13 -6.61
CA PHE A 336 -20.94 -7.25 -7.64
C PHE A 336 -19.81 -8.21 -7.21
N PHE A 337 -19.58 -8.37 -5.93
CA PHE A 337 -18.69 -9.36 -5.34
C PHE A 337 -19.52 -10.40 -4.60
N LYS A 338 -19.18 -11.69 -4.75
CA LYS A 338 -19.85 -12.77 -4.01
C LYS A 338 -19.48 -12.80 -2.53
N ASN A 339 -18.30 -12.27 -2.17
CA ASN A 339 -17.89 -12.14 -0.77
C ASN A 339 -18.79 -11.13 -0.05
N GLU A 340 -19.48 -11.57 0.99
CA GLU A 340 -20.41 -10.75 1.77
C GLU A 340 -19.75 -9.54 2.45
N GLY A 341 -18.45 -9.57 2.69
CA GLY A 341 -17.68 -8.43 3.23
C GLY A 341 -17.51 -7.28 2.25
N MET A 342 -17.69 -7.53 0.95
CA MET A 342 -17.48 -6.58 -0.14
C MET A 342 -18.76 -5.76 -0.48
N TYR A 343 -19.64 -5.54 0.49
CA TYR A 343 -20.78 -4.62 0.32
C TYR A 343 -20.30 -3.17 0.13
N PRO A 344 -21.10 -2.27 -0.47
CA PRO A 344 -20.71 -0.87 -0.65
C PRO A 344 -20.24 -0.20 0.65
N TYR A 345 -19.04 0.37 0.64
CA TYR A 345 -18.31 0.91 1.80
C TYR A 345 -17.90 -0.14 2.85
N GLY A 346 -17.93 -1.42 2.50
CA GLY A 346 -17.41 -2.50 3.33
C GLY A 346 -16.01 -2.94 2.88
N TYR A 347 -15.22 -3.46 3.80
CA TYR A 347 -13.91 -4.07 3.60
C TYR A 347 -13.07 -3.34 2.53
N GLN A 348 -12.66 -4.02 1.44
CA GLN A 348 -11.89 -3.44 0.34
C GLN A 348 -12.75 -2.64 -0.66
N ASN A 349 -14.09 -2.77 -0.62
CA ASN A 349 -15.01 -2.05 -1.50
C ASN A 349 -15.49 -0.72 -0.90
N GLY A 350 -14.57 0.22 -0.68
CA GLY A 350 -14.88 1.54 -0.13
C GLY A 350 -14.81 1.62 1.40
N GLY A 351 -14.22 0.65 2.09
CA GLY A 351 -13.82 0.77 3.49
C GLY A 351 -12.66 1.78 3.64
N ASP A 352 -12.49 2.33 4.84
CA ASP A 352 -11.45 3.32 5.14
C ASP A 352 -10.28 2.62 5.85
N TRP A 353 -9.19 2.40 5.09
CA TRP A 353 -8.00 1.69 5.52
C TRP A 353 -6.84 2.66 5.81
N THR A 354 -6.53 2.84 7.06
CA THR A 354 -5.35 3.63 7.48
C THR A 354 -4.06 3.15 6.80
N TRP A 355 -3.98 1.87 6.47
CA TRP A 355 -2.86 1.23 5.81
C TRP A 355 -2.43 1.96 4.52
N PHE A 356 -3.36 2.14 3.56
CA PHE A 356 -3.06 2.87 2.32
C PHE A 356 -3.14 4.38 2.49
N GLY A 357 -4.02 4.87 3.38
CA GLY A 357 -4.04 6.29 3.75
C GLY A 357 -2.71 6.76 4.33
N GLY A 358 -2.08 5.97 5.19
CA GLY A 358 -0.75 6.26 5.74
C GLY A 358 0.35 6.25 4.68
N ARG A 359 0.29 5.37 3.67
CA ARG A 359 1.21 5.41 2.52
C ARG A 359 1.04 6.70 1.74
N MET A 360 -0.21 7.14 1.48
CA MET A 360 -0.47 8.43 0.81
C MET A 360 0.13 9.60 1.60
N ILE A 361 -0.04 9.63 2.93
CA ILE A 361 0.57 10.65 3.80
C ILE A 361 2.10 10.69 3.62
N GLN A 362 2.75 9.53 3.61
CA GLN A 362 4.20 9.45 3.39
C GLN A 362 4.61 10.06 2.05
N GLN A 363 3.85 9.79 0.98
CA GLN A 363 4.15 10.32 -0.34
C GLN A 363 3.90 11.81 -0.44
N LEU A 364 2.87 12.34 0.22
CA LEU A 364 2.64 13.78 0.30
C LEU A 364 3.82 14.51 0.97
N ILE A 365 4.35 13.98 2.08
CA ILE A 365 5.53 14.58 2.75
C ILE A 365 6.75 14.56 1.80
N LYS A 366 7.01 13.44 1.14
CA LYS A 366 8.17 13.27 0.24
C LYS A 366 8.10 14.16 -1.01
N ASN A 367 6.90 14.59 -1.42
CA ASN A 367 6.67 15.41 -2.62
C ASN A 367 6.34 16.89 -2.30
N ASP A 368 6.75 17.39 -1.11
CA ASP A 368 6.59 18.77 -0.66
C ASP A 368 5.13 19.22 -0.40
N PHE A 369 4.25 18.29 -0.03
CA PHE A 369 2.88 18.54 0.41
C PHE A 369 2.72 18.26 1.90
N ALA A 370 3.69 18.70 2.71
CA ALA A 370 3.72 18.39 4.14
C ALA A 370 2.54 19.00 4.93
N VAL A 371 1.98 20.13 4.48
CA VAL A 371 0.80 20.75 5.11
C VAL A 371 -0.43 19.88 4.89
N GLU A 372 -0.70 19.51 3.66
CA GLU A 372 -1.81 18.63 3.28
C GLU A 372 -1.66 17.24 3.94
N ALA A 373 -0.44 16.71 3.97
CA ALA A 373 -0.14 15.47 4.67
C ALA A 373 -0.50 15.54 6.16
N TYR A 374 -0.13 16.64 6.83
CA TYR A 374 -0.44 16.84 8.25
C TYR A 374 -1.95 16.91 8.50
N GLU A 375 -2.67 17.68 7.68
CA GLU A 375 -4.12 17.81 7.81
C GLU A 375 -4.84 16.48 7.61
N HIS A 376 -4.50 15.74 6.56
CA HIS A 376 -5.12 14.45 6.24
C HIS A 376 -4.72 13.31 7.18
N MET A 377 -3.60 13.41 7.89
CA MET A 377 -3.19 12.43 8.89
C MET A 377 -3.96 12.56 10.21
N GLN A 378 -4.45 13.77 10.57
CA GLN A 378 -5.06 14.00 11.89
C GLN A 378 -6.21 13.03 12.22
N PRO A 379 -7.18 12.74 11.32
CA PRO A 379 -8.24 11.78 11.65
C PRO A 379 -7.69 10.36 11.89
N MET A 380 -6.61 9.96 11.21
CA MET A 380 -6.01 8.63 11.38
C MET A 380 -5.34 8.47 12.74
N VAL A 381 -4.50 9.45 13.15
CA VAL A 381 -3.82 9.41 14.46
C VAL A 381 -4.81 9.55 15.61
N LYS A 382 -5.86 10.35 15.43
CA LYS A 382 -6.94 10.48 16.41
C LYS A 382 -7.67 9.16 16.64
N ARG A 383 -7.96 8.39 15.57
CA ARG A 383 -8.58 7.05 15.67
C ARG A 383 -7.77 6.09 16.53
N VAL A 384 -6.44 6.09 16.36
CA VAL A 384 -5.54 5.25 17.18
C VAL A 384 -5.68 5.58 18.66
N LYS A 385 -5.77 6.88 18.98
CA LYS A 385 -5.97 7.35 20.36
C LYS A 385 -7.36 6.99 20.89
N ASP A 386 -8.40 7.25 20.12
CA ASP A 386 -9.79 7.05 20.54
C ASP A 386 -10.12 5.55 20.76
N ASN A 387 -9.52 4.66 19.97
CA ASN A 387 -9.79 3.21 20.00
C ASN A 387 -8.68 2.43 20.71
N ASP A 388 -7.64 3.07 21.24
CA ASP A 388 -6.47 2.45 21.87
C ASP A 388 -5.85 1.31 21.03
N GLY A 389 -5.81 1.46 19.67
CA GLY A 389 -5.32 0.43 18.80
C GLY A 389 -5.27 0.84 17.32
N PHE A 390 -4.65 -0.04 16.51
CA PHE A 390 -4.59 0.10 15.07
C PHE A 390 -5.57 -0.88 14.43
N PHE A 391 -6.74 -0.37 14.08
CA PHE A 391 -7.72 -1.21 13.42
C PHE A 391 -7.38 -1.40 11.94
N GLU A 392 -7.80 -2.55 11.41
CA GLU A 392 -7.56 -2.94 10.04
C GLU A 392 -8.24 -1.96 9.08
N TRP A 393 -9.54 -1.74 9.27
CA TRP A 393 -10.30 -0.76 8.51
C TRP A 393 -11.45 -0.13 9.34
N TYR A 394 -12.09 0.87 8.78
CA TYR A 394 -13.21 1.58 9.38
C TYR A 394 -14.36 1.70 8.39
N THR A 395 -15.59 1.66 8.88
CA THR A 395 -16.77 2.01 8.09
C THR A 395 -16.82 3.52 7.83
N VAL A 396 -17.70 3.96 6.90
CA VAL A 396 -17.93 5.40 6.68
C VAL A 396 -18.50 6.12 7.92
N ASN A 397 -19.09 5.39 8.87
CA ASN A 397 -19.49 5.93 10.16
C ASN A 397 -18.32 5.98 11.18
N ASN A 398 -17.11 5.71 10.74
CA ASN A 398 -15.90 5.69 11.56
C ASN A 398 -15.90 4.59 12.65
N GLU A 399 -16.62 3.49 12.43
CA GLU A 399 -16.62 2.33 13.29
C GLU A 399 -15.45 1.41 12.96
N PRO A 400 -14.64 1.01 13.95
CA PRO A 400 -13.48 0.13 13.73
C PRO A 400 -13.92 -1.31 13.39
N LYS A 401 -13.20 -1.96 12.49
CA LYS A 401 -13.43 -3.33 12.01
C LYS A 401 -12.13 -4.10 11.85
N GLY A 402 -12.25 -5.41 11.79
CA GLY A 402 -11.12 -6.34 11.65
C GLY A 402 -10.21 -6.38 12.87
N SER A 403 -8.93 -6.62 12.66
CA SER A 403 -7.94 -6.66 13.73
C SER A 403 -7.78 -5.31 14.41
N GLY A 404 -7.73 -5.29 15.74
CA GLY A 404 -7.45 -4.08 16.56
C GLY A 404 -5.96 -3.81 16.77
N THR A 405 -5.10 -4.74 16.35
CA THR A 405 -3.63 -4.65 16.41
C THR A 405 -2.99 -4.81 15.04
N PHE A 406 -3.63 -4.23 14.00
CA PHE A 406 -3.20 -4.37 12.62
C PHE A 406 -1.85 -3.67 12.38
N ARG A 407 -0.80 -4.48 12.19
CA ARG A 407 0.59 -4.00 12.13
C ARG A 407 0.88 -3.17 10.89
N GLY A 408 0.19 -3.44 9.78
CA GLY A 408 0.30 -2.62 8.57
C GLY A 408 -0.06 -1.16 8.82
N SER A 409 -1.19 -0.89 9.49
CA SER A 409 -1.58 0.47 9.89
C SER A 409 -0.59 1.11 10.87
N ALA A 410 -0.06 0.31 11.82
CA ALA A 410 0.95 0.78 12.77
C ALA A 410 2.24 1.20 12.06
N GLY A 411 2.75 0.36 11.13
CA GLY A 411 3.98 0.64 10.39
C GLY A 411 3.90 1.90 9.53
N VAL A 412 2.82 2.05 8.77
CA VAL A 412 2.67 3.21 7.86
C VAL A 412 2.48 4.53 8.61
N LEU A 413 1.75 4.56 9.72
CA LEU A 413 1.61 5.78 10.54
C LEU A 413 2.89 6.11 11.30
N TRP A 414 3.55 5.12 11.88
CA TRP A 414 4.85 5.32 12.51
C TRP A 414 5.85 5.94 11.51
N LYS A 415 5.93 5.41 10.30
CA LYS A 415 6.82 5.93 9.25
C LYS A 415 6.45 7.36 8.85
N ALA A 416 5.17 7.67 8.73
CA ALA A 416 4.71 9.03 8.43
C ALA A 416 5.14 10.03 9.52
N ILE A 417 5.03 9.66 10.81
CA ILE A 417 5.51 10.49 11.92
C ILE A 417 7.02 10.69 11.85
N GLN A 418 7.80 9.64 11.57
CA GLN A 418 9.25 9.75 11.36
C GLN A 418 9.61 10.74 10.24
N LEU A 419 8.85 10.74 9.14
CA LEU A 419 9.05 11.69 8.04
C LEU A 419 8.72 13.13 8.47
N PHE A 420 7.70 13.37 9.28
CA PHE A 420 7.41 14.69 9.86
C PHE A 420 8.51 15.14 10.82
N GLU A 421 9.04 14.25 11.66
CA GLU A 421 10.17 14.58 12.54
C GLU A 421 11.42 14.95 11.74
N LYS A 422 11.68 14.22 10.63
CA LYS A 422 12.77 14.54 9.69
C LYS A 422 12.55 15.90 9.04
N PHE A 423 11.35 16.17 8.51
CA PHE A 423 10.97 17.48 7.95
C PHE A 423 11.23 18.63 8.94
N THR A 424 10.86 18.46 10.21
CA THR A 424 11.10 19.46 11.25
C THR A 424 12.59 19.68 11.50
N LYS A 425 13.40 18.62 11.54
CA LYS A 425 14.86 18.72 11.74
C LYS A 425 15.55 19.45 10.58
N GLU A 426 15.17 19.14 9.34
CA GLU A 426 15.77 19.74 8.14
C GLU A 426 15.43 21.23 7.99
N ASN A 427 14.20 21.64 8.33
CA ASN A 427 13.78 23.04 8.25
C ASN A 427 14.27 23.89 9.45
N ASN A 428 14.59 23.29 10.60
CA ASN A 428 15.22 24.02 11.72
C ASN A 428 16.72 24.34 11.49
N GLN A 429 17.36 23.74 10.48
CA GLN A 429 18.77 23.96 10.16
C GLN A 429 19.00 25.00 9.06
N GLN A 430 17.93 25.48 8.43
CA GLN A 430 17.93 26.57 7.45
C GLN A 430 17.64 27.92 8.12
#